data_020399fa62cbcd3bf09ecfdfe48cc71b
#
_entry.id   020399fa62cbcd3bf09ecfdfe48cc71b
#
_cell.length_a   1.000
_cell.length_b   1.000
_cell.length_c   1.000
_cell.angle_alpha   90.00
_cell.angle_beta   90.00
_cell.angle_gamma   90.00
#
_symmetry.space_group_name_H-M   'P 1'
#
loop_
_entity.id
_entity.type
_entity.pdbx_description
1 polymer ?
#
loop_
_entity_poly.entity_id
_entity_poly.type
_entity_poly.pdbx_seq_one_letter_code
_entity_poly.pdbx_strand_id
1 'polypeptide(L)'
;MYKLLLVTDRDEVKAAFENVSDLGEMMFAPVIVINGIDQAIDYLERNAIDAVGYSIRHGDVGLLHQYLVETRPSLPIFQTHHRDERLRTELQRVRRFLDALHADYTDDEYDEASVLEYLRDELMHQVLAREINDQEELKSRFKLVRAHLSWDKPCFLFDFDLPQGEIYLSDRWHYGRERLESALRTNFFGRYIDNVYYGVAVLTTRHIRLIAVQRQDSPDIEATEVGYQVQQHVHDKVALIKEYLDLDLNLEQYTMLPSIMDLAGQGPQG
;
A
#
# COMPACT_ATOMS: atom_id res chain seq x y z
N MET A 1 -20.93 -5.20 -12.48
CA MET A 1 -19.74 -5.70 -13.23
C MET A 1 -18.81 -4.52 -13.43
N TYR A 2 -17.54 -4.72 -13.09
CA TYR A 2 -16.49 -3.71 -13.19
C TYR A 2 -16.05 -3.49 -14.63
N LYS A 3 -15.82 -2.24 -15.01
CA LYS A 3 -15.33 -1.84 -16.33
C LYS A 3 -13.81 -1.71 -16.30
N LEU A 4 -13.14 -2.53 -17.09
CA LEU A 4 -11.69 -2.54 -17.20
C LEU A 4 -11.26 -1.90 -18.51
N LEU A 5 -10.39 -0.88 -18.43
CA LEU A 5 -9.68 -0.33 -19.58
C LEU A 5 -8.29 -0.99 -19.68
N LEU A 6 -7.98 -1.59 -20.81
CA LEU A 6 -6.67 -2.12 -21.15
C LEU A 6 -5.96 -1.17 -22.12
N VAL A 7 -4.86 -0.58 -21.69
CA VAL A 7 -4.02 0.31 -22.50
C VAL A 7 -2.82 -0.48 -22.96
N THR A 8 -2.82 -0.92 -24.25
CA THR A 8 -1.75 -1.77 -24.78
C THR A 8 -1.59 -1.66 -26.28
N ASP A 9 -0.33 -1.60 -26.73
CA ASP A 9 0.11 -1.73 -28.14
C ASP A 9 0.62 -3.15 -28.46
N ARG A 10 0.41 -4.13 -27.54
CA ARG A 10 0.94 -5.48 -27.61
C ARG A 10 -0.17 -6.48 -27.94
N ASP A 11 -0.11 -7.08 -29.11
CA ASP A 11 -1.13 -8.04 -29.58
C ASP A 11 -1.18 -9.31 -28.73
N GLU A 12 -0.03 -9.74 -28.18
CA GLU A 12 0.03 -10.86 -27.25
C GLU A 12 -0.71 -10.61 -25.93
N VAL A 13 -0.78 -9.36 -25.49
CA VAL A 13 -1.54 -8.98 -24.26
C VAL A 13 -3.02 -8.91 -24.56
N LYS A 14 -3.42 -8.36 -25.73
CA LYS A 14 -4.82 -8.37 -26.18
C LYS A 14 -5.35 -9.78 -26.27
N ALA A 15 -4.61 -10.67 -26.95
CA ALA A 15 -4.99 -12.07 -27.09
C ALA A 15 -5.10 -12.79 -25.74
N ALA A 16 -4.22 -12.48 -24.78
CA ALA A 16 -4.31 -13.04 -23.43
C ALA A 16 -5.63 -12.66 -22.73
N PHE A 17 -6.06 -11.40 -22.83
CA PHE A 17 -7.35 -10.96 -22.28
C PHE A 17 -8.55 -11.57 -23.00
N GLU A 18 -8.50 -11.71 -24.31
CA GLU A 18 -9.55 -12.36 -25.11
C GLU A 18 -9.73 -13.85 -24.76
N ASN A 19 -8.64 -14.51 -24.36
CA ASN A 19 -8.64 -15.92 -23.96
C ASN A 19 -9.09 -16.15 -22.49
N VAL A 20 -9.25 -15.11 -21.67
CA VAL A 20 -9.80 -15.25 -20.31
C VAL A 20 -11.31 -15.46 -20.41
N SER A 21 -11.72 -16.73 -20.48
CA SER A 21 -13.15 -17.12 -20.65
C SER A 21 -14.05 -16.79 -19.44
N ASP A 22 -13.47 -16.62 -18.28
CA ASP A 22 -14.15 -16.44 -16.98
C ASP A 22 -14.14 -14.98 -16.45
N LEU A 23 -13.87 -13.99 -17.32
CA LEU A 23 -13.95 -12.56 -16.95
C LEU A 23 -15.29 -12.17 -16.30
N GLY A 24 -16.40 -12.69 -16.83
CA GLY A 24 -17.74 -12.47 -16.29
C GLY A 24 -17.91 -13.07 -14.89
N GLU A 25 -17.34 -14.26 -14.62
CA GLU A 25 -17.35 -14.89 -13.29
C GLU A 25 -16.50 -14.08 -12.28
N MET A 26 -15.45 -13.44 -12.78
CA MET A 26 -14.63 -12.48 -12.01
C MET A 26 -15.27 -11.10 -11.90
N MET A 27 -16.53 -10.92 -12.29
CA MET A 27 -17.28 -9.67 -12.22
C MET A 27 -16.77 -8.55 -13.12
N PHE A 28 -15.98 -8.83 -14.15
CA PHE A 28 -15.57 -7.85 -15.14
C PHE A 28 -16.50 -7.88 -16.37
N ALA A 29 -16.82 -6.68 -16.89
CA ALA A 29 -17.42 -6.49 -18.20
C ALA A 29 -16.39 -6.82 -19.30
N PRO A 30 -16.80 -6.99 -20.57
CA PRO A 30 -15.86 -7.10 -21.66
C PRO A 30 -14.82 -5.98 -21.64
N VAL A 31 -13.54 -6.34 -21.79
CA VAL A 31 -12.42 -5.41 -21.65
C VAL A 31 -12.42 -4.40 -22.78
N ILE A 32 -12.28 -3.14 -22.45
CA ILE A 32 -12.14 -2.04 -23.40
C ILE A 32 -10.64 -1.88 -23.71
N VAL A 33 -10.25 -2.07 -24.96
CA VAL A 33 -8.85 -2.03 -25.38
C VAL A 33 -8.53 -0.74 -26.14
N ILE A 34 -7.49 -0.03 -25.70
CA ILE A 34 -6.98 1.20 -26.34
C ILE A 34 -5.48 1.08 -26.56
N ASN A 35 -5.01 1.51 -27.76
CA ASN A 35 -3.63 1.27 -28.18
C ASN A 35 -2.61 2.35 -27.76
N GLY A 36 -3.05 3.51 -27.31
CA GLY A 36 -2.17 4.65 -27.01
C GLY A 36 -2.56 5.36 -25.73
N ILE A 37 -1.58 6.04 -25.13
CA ILE A 37 -1.76 6.74 -23.84
C ILE A 37 -2.68 7.93 -24.00
N ASP A 38 -2.47 8.78 -25.03
CA ASP A 38 -3.30 9.97 -25.27
C ASP A 38 -4.77 9.57 -25.49
N GLN A 39 -5.00 8.53 -26.28
CA GLN A 39 -6.34 8.00 -26.53
C GLN A 39 -6.96 7.42 -25.24
N ALA A 40 -6.15 6.82 -24.38
CA ALA A 40 -6.62 6.30 -23.11
C ALA A 40 -7.04 7.44 -22.14
N ILE A 41 -6.27 8.51 -22.11
CA ILE A 41 -6.60 9.73 -21.33
C ILE A 41 -7.92 10.34 -21.86
N ASP A 42 -8.02 10.56 -23.17
CA ASP A 42 -9.25 11.07 -23.80
C ASP A 42 -10.48 10.20 -23.51
N TYR A 43 -10.28 8.89 -23.46
CA TYR A 43 -11.34 7.95 -23.14
C TYR A 43 -11.75 8.02 -21.67
N LEU A 44 -10.78 8.11 -20.76
CA LEU A 44 -10.99 8.25 -19.32
C LEU A 44 -11.72 9.55 -18.95
N GLU A 45 -11.48 10.64 -19.70
CA GLU A 45 -12.19 11.91 -19.48
C GLU A 45 -13.71 11.80 -19.72
N ARG A 46 -14.11 10.92 -20.63
CA ARG A 46 -15.51 10.80 -21.10
C ARG A 46 -16.25 9.61 -20.54
N ASN A 47 -15.54 8.66 -19.94
CA ASN A 47 -16.11 7.40 -19.52
C ASN A 47 -15.76 7.06 -18.08
N ALA A 48 -16.74 6.48 -17.36
CA ALA A 48 -16.49 5.87 -16.05
C ALA A 48 -15.86 4.49 -16.25
N ILE A 49 -14.71 4.30 -15.63
CA ILE A 49 -13.91 3.06 -15.63
C ILE A 49 -13.55 2.73 -14.18
N ASP A 50 -13.56 1.45 -13.83
CA ASP A 50 -13.30 0.99 -12.47
C ASP A 50 -11.85 0.56 -12.26
N ALA A 51 -11.12 0.17 -13.32
CA ALA A 51 -9.69 -0.19 -13.25
C ALA A 51 -8.99 0.04 -14.59
N VAL A 52 -7.67 0.31 -14.55
CA VAL A 52 -6.82 0.47 -15.73
C VAL A 52 -5.67 -0.54 -15.69
N GLY A 53 -5.66 -1.49 -16.64
CA GLY A 53 -4.52 -2.33 -16.93
C GLY A 53 -3.65 -1.73 -18.04
N TYR A 54 -2.33 -1.80 -17.92
CA TYR A 54 -1.45 -1.29 -18.98
C TYR A 54 -0.29 -2.23 -19.28
N SER A 55 0.08 -2.27 -20.56
CA SER A 55 1.30 -2.92 -21.05
C SER A 55 1.68 -2.31 -22.40
N ILE A 56 2.52 -1.30 -22.40
CA ILE A 56 2.89 -0.49 -23.57
C ILE A 56 4.39 -0.59 -23.83
N ARG A 57 4.77 -0.72 -25.10
CA ARG A 57 6.16 -0.64 -25.57
C ARG A 57 6.55 0.77 -25.99
N HIS A 58 5.61 1.49 -26.60
CA HIS A 58 5.84 2.82 -27.16
C HIS A 58 4.91 3.84 -26.52
N GLY A 59 5.48 4.80 -25.81
CA GLY A 59 4.74 5.87 -25.15
C GLY A 59 5.24 6.12 -23.72
N ASP A 60 4.91 7.28 -23.20
CA ASP A 60 5.28 7.67 -21.85
C ASP A 60 4.18 7.26 -20.84
N VAL A 61 4.36 6.09 -20.23
CA VAL A 61 3.46 5.62 -19.19
C VAL A 61 3.38 6.59 -18.00
N GLY A 62 4.41 7.42 -17.80
CA GLY A 62 4.43 8.45 -16.78
C GLY A 62 3.28 9.45 -16.93
N LEU A 63 2.93 9.81 -18.17
CA LEU A 63 1.80 10.72 -18.45
C LEU A 63 0.46 10.11 -18.00
N LEU A 64 0.23 8.82 -18.25
CA LEU A 64 -0.97 8.13 -17.79
C LEU A 64 -1.03 8.10 -16.25
N HIS A 65 0.10 7.80 -15.60
CA HIS A 65 0.19 7.79 -14.14
C HIS A 65 -0.06 9.18 -13.56
N GLN A 66 0.56 10.22 -14.11
CA GLN A 66 0.36 11.61 -13.67
C GLN A 66 -1.11 12.02 -13.80
N TYR A 67 -1.72 11.78 -14.96
CA TYR A 67 -3.14 12.07 -15.18
C TYR A 67 -4.03 11.39 -14.13
N LEU A 68 -3.81 10.10 -13.87
CA LEU A 68 -4.63 9.35 -12.91
C LEU A 68 -4.42 9.81 -11.46
N VAL A 69 -3.20 10.20 -11.08
CA VAL A 69 -2.93 10.76 -9.75
C VAL A 69 -3.65 12.08 -9.54
N GLU A 70 -3.67 12.95 -10.57
CA GLU A 70 -4.25 14.28 -10.48
C GLU A 70 -5.79 14.27 -10.57
N THR A 71 -6.36 13.38 -11.40
CA THR A 71 -7.80 13.44 -11.72
C THR A 71 -8.63 12.31 -11.10
N ARG A 72 -8.03 11.13 -10.85
CA ARG A 72 -8.71 9.93 -10.36
C ARG A 72 -7.83 9.15 -9.38
N PRO A 73 -7.55 9.71 -8.20
CA PRO A 73 -6.58 9.14 -7.27
C PRO A 73 -6.97 7.76 -6.70
N SER A 74 -8.24 7.40 -6.67
CA SER A 74 -8.74 6.10 -6.20
C SER A 74 -8.80 5.03 -7.30
N LEU A 75 -8.71 5.41 -8.59
CA LEU A 75 -8.81 4.45 -9.70
C LEU A 75 -7.58 3.51 -9.74
N PRO A 76 -7.71 2.19 -9.53
CA PRO A 76 -6.59 1.27 -9.53
C PRO A 76 -5.95 1.16 -10.91
N ILE A 77 -4.63 1.17 -10.94
CA ILE A 77 -3.82 0.95 -12.13
C ILE A 77 -2.84 -0.20 -11.89
N PHE A 78 -2.74 -1.12 -12.83
CA PHE A 78 -1.85 -2.27 -12.73
C PHE A 78 -1.14 -2.58 -14.04
N GLN A 79 0.07 -3.10 -13.94
CA GLN A 79 0.81 -3.59 -15.08
C GLN A 79 0.35 -5.00 -15.42
N THR A 80 -0.09 -5.22 -16.65
CA THR A 80 -0.59 -6.51 -17.08
C THR A 80 0.46 -7.31 -17.87
N HIS A 81 0.26 -8.63 -17.93
CA HIS A 81 1.13 -9.61 -18.57
C HIS A 81 0.37 -10.46 -19.59
N HIS A 82 1.12 -11.07 -20.52
CA HIS A 82 0.57 -11.98 -21.54
C HIS A 82 0.43 -13.43 -21.05
N ARG A 83 0.91 -13.77 -19.84
CA ARG A 83 0.84 -15.13 -19.27
C ARG A 83 -0.48 -15.31 -18.55
N ASP A 84 -1.27 -16.28 -18.96
CA ASP A 84 -2.64 -16.52 -18.52
C ASP A 84 -2.77 -16.65 -16.98
N GLU A 85 -1.93 -17.46 -16.34
CA GLU A 85 -1.98 -17.68 -14.89
C GLU A 85 -1.69 -16.40 -14.08
N ARG A 86 -0.68 -15.62 -14.50
CA ARG A 86 -0.34 -14.33 -13.85
C ARG A 86 -1.44 -13.30 -14.08
N LEU A 87 -2.01 -13.27 -15.29
CA LEU A 87 -3.11 -12.37 -15.62
C LEU A 87 -4.33 -12.65 -14.74
N ARG A 88 -4.73 -13.92 -14.58
CA ARG A 88 -5.85 -14.32 -13.71
C ARG A 88 -5.61 -13.91 -12.26
N THR A 89 -4.42 -14.18 -11.73
CA THR A 89 -4.05 -13.78 -10.36
C THR A 89 -4.16 -12.27 -10.17
N GLU A 90 -3.69 -11.49 -11.14
CA GLU A 90 -3.76 -10.02 -11.09
C GLU A 90 -5.21 -9.51 -11.16
N LEU A 91 -6.03 -10.04 -12.06
CA LEU A 91 -7.45 -9.70 -12.14
C LEU A 91 -8.21 -10.05 -10.87
N GLN A 92 -7.90 -11.16 -10.21
CA GLN A 92 -8.49 -11.51 -8.91
C GLN A 92 -8.08 -10.53 -7.80
N ARG A 93 -6.84 -10.03 -7.81
CA ARG A 93 -6.38 -8.99 -6.87
C ARG A 93 -7.11 -7.67 -7.11
N VAL A 94 -7.19 -7.24 -8.38
CA VAL A 94 -7.91 -6.02 -8.76
C VAL A 94 -9.38 -6.12 -8.35
N ARG A 95 -10.03 -7.26 -8.58
CA ARG A 95 -11.40 -7.49 -8.14
C ARG A 95 -11.55 -7.34 -6.62
N ARG A 96 -10.72 -8.03 -5.83
CA ARG A 96 -10.80 -7.92 -4.36
C ARG A 96 -10.60 -6.48 -3.88
N PHE A 97 -9.69 -5.75 -4.52
CA PHE A 97 -9.49 -4.33 -4.24
C PHE A 97 -10.74 -3.51 -4.55
N LEU A 98 -11.36 -3.72 -5.72
CA LEU A 98 -12.59 -3.02 -6.12
C LEU A 98 -13.77 -3.40 -5.22
N ASP A 99 -13.90 -4.68 -4.84
CA ASP A 99 -14.91 -5.13 -3.89
C ASP A 99 -14.74 -4.44 -2.53
N ALA A 100 -13.51 -4.26 -2.05
CA ALA A 100 -13.20 -3.56 -0.82
C ALA A 100 -13.44 -2.03 -0.94
N LEU A 101 -13.06 -1.43 -2.07
CA LEU A 101 -13.24 0.00 -2.33
C LEU A 101 -14.73 0.39 -2.44
N HIS A 102 -15.56 -0.51 -2.97
CA HIS A 102 -17.00 -0.32 -3.14
C HIS A 102 -17.83 -1.11 -2.11
N ALA A 103 -17.23 -1.68 -1.08
CA ALA A 103 -17.98 -2.26 0.02
C ALA A 103 -18.88 -1.17 0.60
N ASP A 104 -20.19 -1.46 0.71
CA ASP A 104 -21.17 -0.58 1.32
C ASP A 104 -20.77 -0.34 2.79
N TYR A 105 -19.92 0.64 3.01
CA TYR A 105 -19.83 1.26 4.31
C TYR A 105 -21.14 2.03 4.48
N THR A 106 -22.03 1.49 5.28
CA THR A 106 -23.38 2.03 5.54
C THR A 106 -23.38 3.38 6.26
N ASP A 107 -22.24 4.00 6.47
CA ASP A 107 -22.07 5.36 6.95
C ASP A 107 -21.70 6.29 5.80
N ASP A 108 -22.55 7.26 5.51
CA ASP A 108 -22.36 8.34 4.52
C ASP A 108 -21.09 9.21 4.76
N GLU A 109 -20.22 8.85 5.71
CA GLU A 109 -19.04 9.62 6.09
C GLU A 109 -17.73 9.15 5.40
N TYR A 110 -17.74 8.02 4.70
CA TYR A 110 -16.53 7.49 4.05
C TYR A 110 -16.52 7.77 2.54
N ASP A 111 -15.65 8.68 2.13
CA ASP A 111 -15.34 8.86 0.71
C ASP A 111 -14.29 7.82 0.22
N GLU A 112 -14.14 7.69 -1.10
CA GLU A 112 -13.15 6.77 -1.71
C GLU A 112 -11.71 7.02 -1.23
N ALA A 113 -11.36 8.26 -0.90
CA ALA A 113 -10.02 8.60 -0.44
C ALA A 113 -9.76 8.02 0.96
N SER A 114 -10.73 8.10 1.85
CA SER A 114 -10.67 7.53 3.20
C SER A 114 -10.59 6.00 3.15
N VAL A 115 -11.36 5.35 2.26
CA VAL A 115 -11.28 3.90 2.05
C VAL A 115 -9.92 3.49 1.51
N LEU A 116 -9.39 4.22 0.53
CA LEU A 116 -8.06 3.95 -0.02
C LEU A 116 -6.96 4.10 1.05
N GLU A 117 -7.11 5.08 1.93
CA GLU A 117 -6.19 5.28 3.05
C GLU A 117 -6.25 4.13 4.05
N TYR A 118 -7.44 3.65 4.38
CA TYR A 118 -7.63 2.45 5.19
C TYR A 118 -6.97 1.20 4.56
N LEU A 119 -7.15 1.00 3.25
CA LEU A 119 -6.52 -0.14 2.53
C LEU A 119 -4.98 -0.05 2.50
N ARG A 120 -4.42 1.16 2.48
CA ARG A 120 -2.96 1.36 2.64
C ARG A 120 -2.48 0.97 4.03
N ASP A 121 -3.23 1.34 5.05
CA ASP A 121 -2.91 1.02 6.44
C ASP A 121 -2.98 -0.48 6.69
N GLU A 122 -4.04 -1.13 6.20
CA GLU A 122 -4.21 -2.58 6.29
C GLU A 122 -3.07 -3.33 5.56
N LEU A 123 -2.71 -2.88 4.35
CA LEU A 123 -1.56 -3.45 3.63
C LEU A 123 -0.26 -3.29 4.43
N MET A 124 -0.03 -2.12 5.02
CA MET A 124 1.18 -1.89 5.81
C MET A 124 1.20 -2.75 7.07
N HIS A 125 0.06 -2.94 7.73
CA HIS A 125 -0.05 -3.89 8.84
C HIS A 125 0.36 -5.31 8.42
N GLN A 126 -0.17 -5.82 7.31
CA GLN A 126 0.17 -7.15 6.77
C GLN A 126 1.66 -7.28 6.41
N VAL A 127 2.27 -6.22 5.87
CA VAL A 127 3.72 -6.17 5.61
C VAL A 127 4.53 -6.28 6.91
N LEU A 128 4.16 -5.49 7.92
CA LEU A 128 4.84 -5.49 9.22
C LEU A 128 4.61 -6.78 10.01
N ALA A 129 3.44 -7.41 9.87
CA ALA A 129 3.14 -8.72 10.42
C ALA A 129 3.82 -9.88 9.64
N ARG A 130 4.47 -9.58 8.50
CA ARG A 130 5.10 -10.56 7.58
C ARG A 130 4.12 -11.60 7.05
N GLU A 131 2.90 -11.17 6.74
CA GLU A 131 1.86 -12.03 6.16
C GLU A 131 2.00 -12.18 4.65
N ILE A 132 2.76 -11.29 3.99
CA ILE A 132 3.01 -11.31 2.55
C ILE A 132 4.37 -11.94 2.29
N ASN A 133 4.37 -13.10 1.64
CA ASN A 133 5.58 -13.91 1.44
C ASN A 133 6.18 -13.79 0.04
N ASP A 134 5.56 -13.03 -0.87
CA ASP A 134 6.00 -12.87 -2.26
C ASP A 134 6.22 -11.39 -2.58
N GLN A 135 7.43 -11.05 -3.03
CA GLN A 135 7.81 -9.69 -3.40
C GLN A 135 7.00 -9.15 -4.60
N GLU A 136 6.67 -10.00 -5.57
CA GLU A 136 5.86 -9.56 -6.73
C GLU A 136 4.41 -9.28 -6.30
N GLU A 137 3.88 -10.08 -5.37
CA GLU A 137 2.59 -9.80 -4.74
C GLU A 137 2.63 -8.46 -3.98
N LEU A 138 3.66 -8.22 -3.19
CA LEU A 138 3.80 -6.97 -2.44
C LEU A 138 3.87 -5.75 -3.36
N LYS A 139 4.67 -5.81 -4.43
CA LYS A 139 4.73 -4.76 -5.45
C LYS A 139 3.38 -4.49 -6.11
N SER A 140 2.67 -5.56 -6.49
CA SER A 140 1.35 -5.45 -7.09
C SER A 140 0.36 -4.75 -6.15
N ARG A 141 0.34 -5.14 -4.87
CA ARG A 141 -0.53 -4.51 -3.86
C ARG A 141 -0.17 -3.04 -3.62
N PHE A 142 1.11 -2.68 -3.52
CA PHE A 142 1.52 -1.28 -3.38
C PHE A 142 1.09 -0.41 -4.57
N LYS A 143 1.14 -0.95 -5.79
CA LYS A 143 0.64 -0.25 -6.98
C LYS A 143 -0.87 -0.05 -6.92
N LEU A 144 -1.64 -1.07 -6.53
CA LEU A 144 -3.09 -0.99 -6.42
C LEU A 144 -3.54 0.07 -5.42
N VAL A 145 -2.95 0.09 -4.21
CA VAL A 145 -3.28 1.08 -3.19
C VAL A 145 -2.57 2.42 -3.40
N ARG A 146 -1.70 2.54 -4.44
CA ARG A 146 -0.92 3.77 -4.72
C ARG A 146 -0.17 4.27 -3.50
N ALA A 147 0.60 3.39 -2.89
CA ALA A 147 1.31 3.71 -1.65
C ALA A 147 2.41 4.76 -1.83
N HIS A 148 2.89 5.00 -3.06
CA HIS A 148 3.97 5.95 -3.40
C HIS A 148 5.24 5.79 -2.55
N LEU A 149 5.50 4.56 -2.07
CA LEU A 149 6.67 4.22 -1.28
C LEU A 149 7.79 3.71 -2.19
N SER A 150 9.01 4.05 -1.85
CA SER A 150 10.19 3.52 -2.52
C SER A 150 10.43 2.08 -2.12
N TRP A 151 10.64 1.21 -3.10
CA TRP A 151 11.04 -0.19 -2.88
C TRP A 151 12.50 -0.47 -3.27
N ASP A 152 13.22 0.54 -3.73
CA ASP A 152 14.63 0.51 -4.14
C ASP A 152 15.56 1.31 -3.21
N LYS A 153 14.98 1.95 -2.18
CA LYS A 153 15.72 2.69 -1.15
C LYS A 153 15.69 1.95 0.20
N PRO A 154 16.70 2.15 1.03
CA PRO A 154 16.71 1.61 2.38
C PRO A 154 15.53 2.07 3.21
N CYS A 155 15.02 1.18 4.05
CA CYS A 155 14.01 1.46 5.05
C CYS A 155 14.50 1.07 6.45
N PHE A 156 13.83 1.58 7.48
CA PHE A 156 14.29 1.49 8.86
C PHE A 156 13.20 0.86 9.72
N LEU A 157 13.51 -0.28 10.31
CA LEU A 157 12.59 -1.08 11.11
C LEU A 157 12.94 -0.94 12.59
N PHE A 158 11.93 -0.72 13.43
CA PHE A 158 12.05 -0.63 14.87
C PHE A 158 11.08 -1.62 15.50
N ASP A 159 11.58 -2.49 16.34
CA ASP A 159 10.79 -3.39 17.16
C ASP A 159 10.79 -2.90 18.61
N PHE A 160 9.60 -2.74 19.20
CA PHE A 160 9.42 -2.27 20.56
C PHE A 160 8.72 -3.33 21.42
N ASP A 161 9.26 -3.58 22.62
CA ASP A 161 8.56 -4.28 23.69
C ASP A 161 7.68 -3.30 24.48
N LEU A 162 6.49 -3.78 24.86
CA LEU A 162 5.56 -3.11 25.79
C LEU A 162 5.54 -3.91 27.09
N PRO A 163 6.34 -3.58 28.09
CA PRO A 163 6.46 -4.38 29.32
C PRO A 163 5.13 -4.58 30.06
N GLN A 164 4.23 -3.59 29.97
CA GLN A 164 2.91 -3.59 30.59
C GLN A 164 1.76 -3.59 29.58
N GLY A 165 2.01 -4.04 28.36
CA GLY A 165 1.06 -3.90 27.26
C GLY A 165 -0.27 -4.61 27.47
N GLU A 166 -0.31 -5.77 28.13
CA GLU A 166 -1.56 -6.45 28.48
C GLU A 166 -2.42 -5.60 29.42
N ILE A 167 -1.84 -5.13 30.53
CA ILE A 167 -2.52 -4.29 31.50
C ILE A 167 -2.90 -2.94 30.86
N TYR A 168 -2.03 -2.38 30.06
CA TYR A 168 -2.31 -1.13 29.37
C TYR A 168 -3.52 -1.25 28.44
N LEU A 169 -3.55 -2.27 27.60
CA LEU A 169 -4.64 -2.48 26.62
C LEU A 169 -5.96 -2.88 27.29
N SER A 170 -5.94 -3.59 28.45
CA SER A 170 -7.15 -3.99 29.15
C SER A 170 -7.71 -2.88 30.05
N ASP A 171 -6.85 -2.20 30.82
CA ASP A 171 -7.26 -1.36 31.93
C ASP A 171 -7.22 0.14 31.65
N ARG A 172 -6.32 0.58 30.74
CA ARG A 172 -6.12 2.01 30.47
C ARG A 172 -6.64 2.44 29.10
N TRP A 173 -6.32 1.67 28.05
CA TRP A 173 -6.65 2.06 26.69
C TRP A 173 -8.10 1.75 26.30
N HIS A 174 -8.63 0.58 26.61
CA HIS A 174 -10.02 0.10 26.37
C HIS A 174 -10.54 0.08 24.92
N TYR A 175 -9.81 0.62 23.98
CA TYR A 175 -10.26 0.81 22.59
C TYR A 175 -9.76 -0.26 21.61
N GLY A 176 -8.97 -1.21 22.10
CA GLY A 176 -8.40 -2.28 21.29
C GLY A 176 -7.08 -1.90 20.57
N ARG A 177 -6.44 -2.92 20.00
CA ARG A 177 -5.10 -2.78 19.37
C ARG A 177 -5.15 -1.91 18.10
N GLU A 178 -6.16 -2.07 17.26
CA GLU A 178 -6.31 -1.33 16.00
C GLU A 178 -6.41 0.19 16.23
N ARG A 179 -7.14 0.61 17.27
CA ARG A 179 -7.22 2.03 17.63
C ARG A 179 -5.93 2.56 18.24
N LEU A 180 -5.20 1.74 19.00
CA LEU A 180 -3.87 2.12 19.47
C LEU A 180 -2.91 2.30 18.28
N GLU A 181 -2.90 1.39 17.34
CA GLU A 181 -2.11 1.46 16.12
C GLU A 181 -2.42 2.74 15.34
N SER A 182 -3.70 3.02 15.09
CA SER A 182 -4.13 4.25 14.42
C SER A 182 -3.72 5.51 15.17
N ALA A 183 -3.86 5.53 16.49
CA ALA A 183 -3.47 6.67 17.33
C ALA A 183 -1.95 6.90 17.29
N LEU A 184 -1.15 5.86 17.40
CA LEU A 184 0.31 5.95 17.31
C LEU A 184 0.75 6.48 15.95
N ARG A 185 0.20 5.93 14.87
CA ARG A 185 0.50 6.32 13.50
C ARG A 185 0.11 7.76 13.21
N THR A 186 -1.11 8.17 13.57
CA THR A 186 -1.67 9.45 13.15
C THR A 186 -1.27 10.60 14.08
N ASN A 187 -1.31 10.38 15.41
CA ASN A 187 -1.15 11.46 16.38
C ASN A 187 0.29 11.62 16.89
N PHE A 188 1.11 10.57 16.79
CA PHE A 188 2.46 10.60 17.35
C PHE A 188 3.54 10.55 16.27
N PHE A 189 3.68 9.42 15.58
CA PHE A 189 4.76 9.30 14.57
C PHE A 189 4.52 10.21 13.37
N GLY A 190 3.25 10.47 13.03
CA GLY A 190 2.89 11.20 11.82
C GLY A 190 3.03 10.30 10.60
N ARG A 191 1.97 10.21 9.78
CA ARG A 191 1.95 9.29 8.64
C ARG A 191 3.02 9.63 7.61
N TYR A 192 3.19 10.91 7.33
CA TYR A 192 4.23 11.43 6.43
C TYR A 192 4.91 12.62 7.09
N ILE A 193 6.19 12.49 7.34
CA ILE A 193 7.04 13.58 7.83
C ILE A 193 8.16 13.78 6.82
N ASP A 194 8.23 14.96 6.24
CA ASP A 194 9.10 15.29 5.12
C ASP A 194 8.87 14.28 3.96
N ASN A 195 9.90 13.53 3.57
CA ASN A 195 9.83 12.52 2.52
C ASN A 195 9.80 11.08 3.06
N VAL A 196 9.45 10.90 4.34
CA VAL A 196 9.41 9.59 5.00
C VAL A 196 8.00 9.26 5.45
N TYR A 197 7.57 8.04 5.11
CA TYR A 197 6.34 7.44 5.62
C TYR A 197 6.65 6.61 6.87
N TYR A 198 5.80 6.74 7.90
CA TYR A 198 5.89 5.97 9.14
C TYR A 198 4.69 5.03 9.24
N GLY A 199 4.95 3.73 9.08
CA GLY A 199 3.96 2.67 9.30
C GLY A 199 4.12 2.06 10.69
N VAL A 200 3.00 1.79 11.37
CA VAL A 200 2.98 1.19 12.71
C VAL A 200 2.07 -0.03 12.69
N ALA A 201 2.47 -1.10 13.36
CA ALA A 201 1.63 -2.27 13.61
C ALA A 201 1.75 -2.71 15.08
N VAL A 202 0.61 -2.87 15.74
CA VAL A 202 0.51 -3.47 17.08
C VAL A 202 0.31 -4.98 16.91
N LEU A 203 1.42 -5.71 16.77
CA LEU A 203 1.41 -7.14 16.42
C LEU A 203 0.83 -8.01 17.54
N THR A 204 1.21 -7.71 18.78
CA THR A 204 0.70 -8.42 19.98
C THR A 204 0.46 -7.42 21.09
N THR A 205 -0.01 -7.90 22.25
CA THR A 205 -0.13 -7.05 23.45
C THR A 205 1.23 -6.55 23.97
N ARG A 206 2.33 -7.14 23.53
CA ARG A 206 3.68 -6.80 23.96
C ARG A 206 4.63 -6.33 22.88
N HIS A 207 4.20 -6.36 21.62
CA HIS A 207 5.10 -6.09 20.50
C HIS A 207 4.47 -5.08 19.53
N ILE A 208 5.14 -3.96 19.36
CA ILE A 208 4.85 -2.96 18.33
C ILE A 208 6.02 -2.91 17.37
N ARG A 209 5.70 -2.88 16.09
CA ARG A 209 6.67 -2.70 15.01
C ARG A 209 6.38 -1.41 14.27
N LEU A 210 7.42 -0.61 14.06
CA LEU A 210 7.38 0.61 13.27
C LEU A 210 8.34 0.49 12.11
N ILE A 211 7.93 0.99 10.95
CA ILE A 211 8.78 1.13 9.78
C ILE A 211 8.81 2.57 9.29
N ALA A 212 9.98 3.05 8.92
CA ALA A 212 10.16 4.30 8.21
C ALA A 212 10.63 4.01 6.78
N VAL A 213 9.86 4.45 5.78
CA VAL A 213 10.11 4.18 4.35
C VAL A 213 10.13 5.51 3.60
N GLN A 214 11.15 5.73 2.79
CA GLN A 214 11.21 6.92 1.94
C GLN A 214 10.11 6.86 0.86
N ARG A 215 9.60 8.01 0.47
CA ARG A 215 8.69 8.13 -0.68
C ARG A 215 9.44 7.87 -1.98
N GLN A 216 8.71 7.45 -3.01
CA GLN A 216 9.27 7.16 -4.33
C GLN A 216 9.93 8.38 -4.98
N ASP A 217 9.36 9.56 -4.74
CA ASP A 217 9.81 10.85 -5.25
C ASP A 217 10.82 11.58 -4.33
N SER A 218 11.31 10.92 -3.27
CA SER A 218 12.31 11.49 -2.37
C SER A 218 13.64 11.73 -3.09
N PRO A 219 14.33 12.83 -2.77
CA PRO A 219 15.69 13.04 -3.28
C PRO A 219 16.63 11.92 -2.85
N ASP A 220 17.71 11.73 -3.60
CA ASP A 220 18.76 10.81 -3.23
C ASP A 220 19.60 11.41 -2.10
N ILE A 221 19.35 10.94 -0.88
CA ILE A 221 20.07 11.29 0.34
C ILE A 221 20.78 10.02 0.83
N GLU A 222 21.98 10.18 1.40
CA GLU A 222 22.72 9.08 2.01
C GLU A 222 21.86 8.33 3.05
N ALA A 223 21.82 7.02 2.97
CA ALA A 223 20.99 6.18 3.87
C ALA A 223 21.30 6.41 5.36
N THR A 224 22.57 6.70 5.67
CA THR A 224 23.02 7.02 7.03
C THR A 224 22.45 8.33 7.55
N GLU A 225 22.31 9.34 6.70
CA GLU A 225 21.71 10.63 7.07
C GLU A 225 20.21 10.48 7.29
N VAL A 226 19.49 9.81 6.37
CA VAL A 226 18.07 9.50 6.56
C VAL A 226 17.86 8.67 7.81
N GLY A 227 18.69 7.66 8.05
CA GLY A 227 18.64 6.82 9.25
C GLY A 227 18.80 7.60 10.55
N TYR A 228 19.70 8.57 10.57
CA TYR A 228 19.87 9.45 11.73
C TYR A 228 18.63 10.31 11.99
N GLN A 229 18.07 10.94 10.95
CA GLN A 229 16.87 11.76 11.06
C GLN A 229 15.67 10.93 11.54
N VAL A 230 15.49 9.73 11.00
CA VAL A 230 14.45 8.79 11.39
C VAL A 230 14.60 8.35 12.86
N GLN A 231 15.82 7.99 13.30
CA GLN A 231 16.06 7.61 14.69
C GLN A 231 15.75 8.75 15.66
N GLN A 232 16.18 9.98 15.32
CA GLN A 232 15.89 11.16 16.13
C GLN A 232 14.37 11.39 16.24
N HIS A 233 13.66 11.35 15.10
CA HIS A 233 12.20 11.51 15.09
C HIS A 233 11.52 10.45 15.96
N VAL A 234 11.88 9.18 15.79
CA VAL A 234 11.31 8.06 16.57
C VAL A 234 11.57 8.23 18.06
N HIS A 235 12.80 8.60 18.43
CA HIS A 235 13.17 8.85 19.83
C HIS A 235 12.29 9.94 20.46
N ASP A 236 12.13 11.08 19.78
CA ASP A 236 11.33 12.20 20.27
C ASP A 236 9.84 11.80 20.42
N LYS A 237 9.33 11.00 19.47
CA LYS A 237 7.93 10.53 19.53
C LYS A 237 7.69 9.50 20.61
N VAL A 238 8.63 8.61 20.88
CA VAL A 238 8.56 7.65 22.00
C VAL A 238 8.48 8.41 23.34
N ALA A 239 9.24 9.49 23.51
CA ALA A 239 9.16 10.34 24.69
C ALA A 239 7.77 10.99 24.85
N LEU A 240 7.20 11.51 23.75
CA LEU A 240 5.84 12.08 23.77
C LEU A 240 4.75 11.03 24.04
N ILE A 241 4.88 9.82 23.49
CA ILE A 241 3.97 8.70 23.75
C ILE A 241 3.96 8.37 25.27
N LYS A 242 5.14 8.33 25.87
CA LYS A 242 5.23 8.12 27.33
C LYS A 242 4.56 9.24 28.12
N GLU A 243 4.78 10.49 27.72
CA GLU A 243 4.21 11.67 28.39
C GLU A 243 2.67 11.71 28.29
N TYR A 244 2.11 11.51 27.10
CA TYR A 244 0.67 11.72 26.85
C TYR A 244 -0.19 10.46 27.03
N LEU A 245 0.35 9.28 26.75
CA LEU A 245 -0.39 8.01 26.88
C LEU A 245 0.03 7.19 28.10
N ASP A 246 1.11 7.59 28.82
CA ASP A 246 1.75 6.78 29.87
C ASP A 246 2.09 5.35 29.38
N LEU A 247 2.44 5.23 28.10
CA LEU A 247 2.80 3.99 27.45
C LEU A 247 4.32 3.88 27.31
N ASP A 248 4.91 2.85 27.91
CA ASP A 248 6.33 2.55 27.78
C ASP A 248 6.59 1.76 26.49
N LEU A 249 7.38 2.34 25.58
CA LEU A 249 7.90 1.69 24.40
C LEU A 249 9.40 1.49 24.56
N ASN A 250 9.82 0.24 24.82
CA ASN A 250 11.24 -0.10 24.92
C ASN A 250 11.76 -0.59 23.58
N LEU A 251 12.69 0.13 22.97
CA LEU A 251 13.33 -0.29 21.74
C LEU A 251 14.15 -1.56 21.98
N GLU A 252 13.73 -2.68 21.39
CA GLU A 252 14.45 -3.94 21.43
C GLU A 252 15.43 -4.08 20.27
N GLN A 253 14.98 -3.69 19.06
CA GLN A 253 15.78 -3.85 17.85
C GLN A 253 15.56 -2.68 16.90
N TYR A 254 16.66 -2.23 16.29
CA TYR A 254 16.70 -1.35 15.14
C TYR A 254 17.41 -2.05 13.99
N THR A 255 16.81 -2.07 12.82
CA THR A 255 17.38 -2.71 11.63
C THR A 255 17.20 -1.82 10.41
N MET A 256 18.28 -1.56 9.68
CA MET A 256 18.23 -0.98 8.35
C MET A 256 18.12 -2.11 7.34
N LEU A 257 17.04 -2.11 6.56
CA LEU A 257 16.83 -3.05 5.46
C LEU A 257 17.18 -2.36 4.14
N PRO A 258 17.77 -3.07 3.18
CA PRO A 258 18.06 -2.52 1.84
C PRO A 258 16.80 -2.07 1.11
N SER A 259 15.66 -2.71 1.38
CA SER A 259 14.37 -2.43 0.78
C SER A 259 13.22 -2.90 1.67
N ILE A 260 12.06 -2.26 1.56
CA ILE A 260 10.81 -2.76 2.17
C ILE A 260 10.42 -4.14 1.60
N MET A 261 10.88 -4.47 0.39
CA MET A 261 10.66 -5.77 -0.24
C MET A 261 11.31 -6.93 0.53
N ASP A 262 12.33 -6.65 1.35
CA ASP A 262 12.98 -7.67 2.17
C ASP A 262 12.11 -8.16 3.34
N LEU A 263 10.99 -7.48 3.63
CA LEU A 263 9.99 -7.97 4.56
C LEU A 263 9.10 -9.07 3.94
N ALA A 264 8.98 -9.10 2.60
CA ALA A 264 8.32 -10.20 1.91
C ALA A 264 9.30 -11.37 1.72
N GLY A 265 8.89 -12.59 2.01
CA GLY A 265 9.70 -13.81 1.85
C GLY A 265 10.51 -14.23 3.08
N GLN A 266 10.52 -13.45 4.13
CA GLN A 266 10.97 -13.91 5.45
C GLN A 266 9.73 -14.44 6.18
N GLY A 267 9.48 -15.75 6.10
CA GLY A 267 8.36 -16.38 6.81
C GLY A 267 8.32 -15.98 8.29
N PRO A 268 7.18 -16.17 8.97
CA PRO A 268 7.03 -15.79 10.37
C PRO A 268 8.17 -16.41 11.18
N GLN A 269 8.99 -15.57 11.79
CA GLN A 269 9.94 -16.02 12.80
C GLN A 269 9.11 -16.41 14.02
N GLY A 270 8.99 -17.73 14.24
CA GLY A 270 8.26 -18.32 15.35
C GLY A 270 8.87 -18.02 16.70
#